data_c1111047394167d47aaac005a3bd5a17
#
_entry.id   c1111047394167d47aaac005a3bd5a17
#
_cell.length_a   1.000
_cell.length_b   1.000
_cell.length_c   1.000
_cell.angle_alpha   90.00
_cell.angle_beta   90.00
_cell.angle_gamma   90.00
#
_symmetry.space_group_name_H-M   'P 1'
#
loop_
_entity.id
_entity.type
_entity.pdbx_description
1 polymer ?
#
loop_
_entity_poly.entity_id
_entity_poly.type
_entity_poly.pdbx_seq_one_letter_code
_entity_poly.pdbx_strand_id
1 'polypeptide(L)'
;MELHAKLVRAQLNFFKPFVANCSLEVTRKGQDKLGELMTAIHKREVYVREHDFGGFQGAWLTPKDKRRTGVVLYLHGGGYTCGNLEYAKGFAATLADECGVRVFCAAYRLAPEHRYPAALDDALEAYRYLLKKGYPARQILLCGESAGGGLIYALCLRLRAEKLPLPCGLVGISPWTDLTQSGKTFAENRDNDPSLSEELLNFYAACYTDDAKNPLCSPLFGDLSDLPPSLLFAGGDEILLDDARRLHEKLLASGCKSRLHIAPERWHAYVLYCLTENMQDDFESINQFLDKTLSPAKSLRWMKLDNAAKIYPAAKRRTWTNYFRLSANLSEPIDLPVLRAALDVTVRRFPSMAVRLRRGAFWYYLEQIPKAPEIQAEKSCPLQHVPFDSVRKCAFRVLVYKDRIAVEFFHAVTDGTGGLIFLK
;
A
#
# COMPACT_ATOMS: atom_id res chain seq x y z
N MET A 1 19.55 21.71 -13.67
CA MET A 1 19.53 20.23 -13.50
C MET A 1 20.74 19.82 -12.66
N GLU A 2 20.52 19.07 -11.59
CA GLU A 2 21.54 18.60 -10.66
C GLU A 2 22.51 17.61 -11.30
N LEU A 3 23.69 17.45 -10.68
CA LEU A 3 24.74 16.56 -11.20
C LEU A 3 24.26 15.12 -11.40
N HIS A 4 23.53 14.58 -10.42
CA HIS A 4 22.98 13.21 -10.50
C HIS A 4 21.97 13.07 -11.64
N ALA A 5 21.06 14.01 -11.81
CA ALA A 5 20.10 13.99 -12.91
C ALA A 5 20.78 14.09 -14.29
N LYS A 6 21.87 14.88 -14.38
CA LYS A 6 22.69 14.95 -15.60
C LYS A 6 23.34 13.60 -15.92
N LEU A 7 23.86 12.91 -14.91
CA LEU A 7 24.47 11.59 -15.07
C LEU A 7 23.46 10.54 -15.52
N VAL A 8 22.29 10.48 -14.86
CA VAL A 8 21.20 9.55 -15.25
C VAL A 8 20.74 9.84 -16.67
N ARG A 9 20.52 11.12 -17.01
CA ARG A 9 20.13 11.52 -18.38
C ARG A 9 21.17 11.11 -19.42
N ALA A 10 22.46 11.29 -19.12
CA ALA A 10 23.55 10.88 -20.00
C ALA A 10 23.56 9.36 -20.19
N GLN A 11 23.33 8.59 -19.14
CA GLN A 11 23.21 7.13 -19.22
C GLN A 11 22.01 6.71 -20.08
N LEU A 12 20.83 7.31 -19.86
CA LEU A 12 19.64 7.02 -20.64
C LEU A 12 19.87 7.32 -22.13
N ASN A 13 20.44 8.47 -22.47
CA ASN A 13 20.79 8.83 -23.85
C ASN A 13 21.78 7.84 -24.47
N PHE A 14 22.78 7.39 -23.71
CA PHE A 14 23.76 6.42 -24.18
C PHE A 14 23.10 5.07 -24.49
N PHE A 15 22.17 4.62 -23.63
CA PHE A 15 21.51 3.33 -23.82
C PHE A 15 20.29 3.35 -24.75
N LYS A 16 19.70 4.51 -25.04
CA LYS A 16 18.50 4.65 -25.88
C LYS A 16 18.62 3.89 -27.23
N PRO A 17 19.71 4.03 -28.01
CA PRO A 17 19.84 3.29 -29.28
C PRO A 17 19.94 1.78 -29.10
N PHE A 18 20.53 1.31 -27.99
CA PHE A 18 20.59 -0.11 -27.69
C PHE A 18 19.24 -0.66 -27.32
N VAL A 19 18.48 0.01 -26.47
CA VAL A 19 17.11 -0.40 -26.08
C VAL A 19 16.19 -0.44 -27.28
N ALA A 20 16.27 0.53 -28.18
CA ALA A 20 15.44 0.57 -29.39
C ALA A 20 15.71 -0.60 -30.35
N ASN A 21 16.91 -1.19 -30.33
CA ASN A 21 17.32 -2.28 -31.22
C ASN A 21 17.43 -3.65 -30.51
N CYS A 22 17.19 -3.72 -29.20
CA CYS A 22 17.24 -4.97 -28.46
C CYS A 22 15.94 -5.79 -28.67
N SER A 23 16.08 -7.11 -28.60
CA SER A 23 14.90 -7.98 -28.53
C SER A 23 14.14 -7.74 -27.20
N LEU A 24 12.82 -8.00 -27.22
CA LEU A 24 12.00 -7.91 -26.01
C LEU A 24 12.57 -8.75 -24.85
N GLU A 25 13.14 -9.91 -25.14
CA GLU A 25 13.74 -10.78 -24.12
C GLU A 25 14.90 -10.08 -23.39
N VAL A 26 15.78 -9.40 -24.13
CA VAL A 26 16.91 -8.67 -23.54
C VAL A 26 16.43 -7.50 -22.73
N THR A 27 15.44 -6.74 -23.24
CA THR A 27 14.83 -5.61 -22.54
C THR A 27 14.16 -6.08 -21.25
N ARG A 28 13.38 -7.16 -21.28
CA ARG A 28 12.74 -7.77 -20.10
C ARG A 28 13.78 -8.15 -19.04
N LYS A 29 14.85 -8.88 -19.42
CA LYS A 29 15.92 -9.26 -18.50
C LYS A 29 16.64 -8.06 -17.88
N GLY A 30 16.83 -6.99 -18.65
CA GLY A 30 17.43 -5.74 -18.15
C GLY A 30 16.57 -5.07 -17.09
N GLN A 31 15.26 -4.99 -17.33
CA GLN A 31 14.30 -4.46 -16.37
C GLN A 31 14.22 -5.30 -15.07
N ASP A 32 14.27 -6.62 -15.19
CA ASP A 32 14.28 -7.52 -14.05
C ASP A 32 15.48 -7.26 -13.14
N LYS A 33 16.65 -7.12 -13.74
CA LYS A 33 17.88 -6.81 -12.97
C LYS A 33 17.80 -5.46 -12.27
N LEU A 34 17.20 -4.47 -12.92
CA LEU A 34 16.95 -3.17 -12.29
C LEU A 34 15.99 -3.32 -11.09
N GLY A 35 14.90 -4.07 -11.26
CA GLY A 35 13.93 -4.34 -10.19
C GLY A 35 14.53 -5.11 -9.01
N GLU A 36 15.36 -6.14 -9.28
CA GLU A 36 16.11 -6.87 -8.24
C GLU A 36 16.98 -5.90 -7.41
N LEU A 37 17.72 -5.00 -8.10
CA LEU A 37 18.57 -4.02 -7.45
C LEU A 37 17.77 -3.06 -6.57
N MET A 38 16.68 -2.50 -7.09
CA MET A 38 15.81 -1.60 -6.34
C MET A 38 15.19 -2.29 -5.13
N THR A 39 14.71 -3.53 -5.28
CA THR A 39 14.19 -4.32 -4.16
C THR A 39 15.26 -4.57 -3.10
N ALA A 40 16.50 -4.83 -3.51
CA ALA A 40 17.63 -5.09 -2.60
C ALA A 40 17.97 -3.87 -1.73
N ILE A 41 17.81 -2.64 -2.23
CA ILE A 41 18.02 -1.40 -1.48
C ILE A 41 17.08 -1.35 -0.27
N HIS A 42 15.82 -1.77 -0.43
CA HIS A 42 14.78 -1.73 0.61
C HIS A 42 14.66 -3.03 1.43
N LYS A 43 15.53 -4.02 1.22
CA LYS A 43 15.48 -5.36 1.85
C LYS A 43 15.39 -5.32 3.38
N ARG A 44 15.97 -4.32 4.02
CA ARG A 44 15.97 -4.18 5.49
C ARG A 44 14.67 -3.58 6.02
N GLU A 45 13.94 -2.83 5.20
CA GLU A 45 12.78 -2.04 5.64
C GLU A 45 11.44 -2.60 5.12
N VAL A 46 11.46 -3.48 4.11
CA VAL A 46 10.27 -4.03 3.48
C VAL A 46 10.28 -5.55 3.49
N TYR A 47 9.17 -6.15 3.92
CA TYR A 47 8.93 -7.59 3.81
C TYR A 47 8.22 -7.89 2.50
N VAL A 48 8.76 -8.82 1.71
CA VAL A 48 8.19 -9.26 0.43
C VAL A 48 7.55 -10.65 0.59
N ARG A 49 6.34 -10.82 0.05
CA ARG A 49 5.65 -12.11 -0.01
C ARG A 49 4.92 -12.22 -1.34
N GLU A 50 5.32 -13.17 -2.15
CA GLU A 50 4.72 -13.44 -3.45
C GLU A 50 3.35 -14.13 -3.35
N HIS A 51 2.56 -13.96 -4.40
CA HIS A 51 1.25 -14.57 -4.56
C HIS A 51 1.07 -15.00 -6.03
N ASP A 52 0.68 -16.24 -6.22
CA ASP A 52 0.42 -16.83 -7.54
C ASP A 52 -1.09 -16.87 -7.78
N PHE A 53 -1.53 -16.32 -8.93
CA PHE A 53 -2.90 -16.39 -9.41
C PHE A 53 -3.14 -17.56 -10.39
N GLY A 54 -2.10 -18.33 -10.71
CA GLY A 54 -2.13 -19.40 -11.71
C GLY A 54 -1.84 -18.94 -13.13
N GLY A 55 -2.31 -17.77 -13.55
CA GLY A 55 -2.04 -17.18 -14.86
C GLY A 55 -1.02 -16.05 -14.86
N PHE A 56 -0.86 -15.39 -13.72
CA PHE A 56 0.10 -14.32 -13.48
C PHE A 56 0.51 -14.29 -12.01
N GLN A 57 1.49 -13.48 -11.66
CA GLN A 57 2.02 -13.38 -10.31
C GLN A 57 1.84 -11.98 -9.75
N GLY A 58 1.85 -11.88 -8.43
CA GLY A 58 1.89 -10.61 -7.71
C GLY A 58 2.70 -10.73 -6.42
N ALA A 59 2.99 -9.62 -5.79
CA ALA A 59 3.69 -9.60 -4.52
C ALA A 59 3.12 -8.55 -3.55
N TRP A 60 3.10 -8.93 -2.29
CA TRP A 60 2.89 -8.03 -1.16
C TRP A 60 4.20 -7.45 -0.70
N LEU A 61 4.25 -6.14 -0.60
CA LEU A 61 5.36 -5.40 -0.02
C LEU A 61 4.82 -4.70 1.23
N THR A 62 5.32 -5.12 2.38
CA THR A 62 4.85 -4.63 3.69
C THR A 62 5.98 -3.90 4.38
N PRO A 63 5.88 -2.56 4.56
CA PRO A 63 6.90 -1.80 5.25
C PRO A 63 6.93 -2.15 6.74
N LYS A 64 8.11 -2.13 7.35
CA LYS A 64 8.27 -2.27 8.80
C LYS A 64 7.63 -1.11 9.54
N ASP A 65 7.89 0.11 9.06
CA ASP A 65 7.25 1.32 9.55
C ASP A 65 5.93 1.59 8.81
N LYS A 66 4.89 0.87 9.21
CA LYS A 66 3.56 1.04 8.62
C LYS A 66 2.83 2.24 9.23
N ARG A 67 2.76 3.34 8.49
CA ARG A 67 2.13 4.61 8.89
C ARG A 67 0.65 4.71 8.50
N ARG A 68 0.19 3.95 7.48
CA ARG A 68 -1.17 4.06 6.91
C ARG A 68 -1.91 2.73 6.91
N THR A 69 -3.23 2.79 7.04
CA THR A 69 -4.12 1.67 6.72
C THR A 69 -4.44 1.67 5.24
N GLY A 70 -4.89 0.53 4.71
CA GLY A 70 -5.17 0.39 3.28
C GLY A 70 -4.01 -0.23 2.52
N VAL A 71 -4.12 -0.18 1.22
CA VAL A 71 -3.18 -0.80 0.28
C VAL A 71 -3.09 0.01 -1.00
N VAL A 72 -1.91 0.10 -1.58
CA VAL A 72 -1.70 0.56 -2.95
C VAL A 72 -1.64 -0.66 -3.86
N LEU A 73 -2.49 -0.72 -4.88
CA LEU A 73 -2.31 -1.65 -6.01
C LEU A 73 -1.43 -0.95 -7.03
N TYR A 74 -0.25 -1.49 -7.23
CA TYR A 74 0.72 -0.98 -8.19
C TYR A 74 0.74 -1.80 -9.46
N LEU A 75 0.58 -1.13 -10.60
CA LEU A 75 0.65 -1.68 -11.94
C LEU A 75 1.86 -1.06 -12.67
N HIS A 76 2.81 -1.90 -13.04
CA HIS A 76 4.08 -1.48 -13.61
C HIS A 76 3.95 -0.99 -15.06
N GLY A 77 4.96 -0.27 -15.54
CA GLY A 77 5.11 0.13 -16.93
C GLY A 77 5.76 -0.93 -17.82
N GLY A 78 6.36 -0.46 -18.92
CA GLY A 78 7.03 -1.33 -19.90
C GLY A 78 6.23 -1.57 -21.17
N GLY A 79 5.35 -0.63 -21.56
CA GLY A 79 4.63 -0.65 -22.83
C GLY A 79 3.71 -1.86 -23.01
N TYR A 80 3.20 -2.47 -21.95
CA TYR A 80 2.45 -3.73 -21.94
C TYR A 80 3.24 -4.96 -22.46
N THR A 81 4.51 -4.77 -22.83
CA THR A 81 5.35 -5.82 -23.44
C THR A 81 6.52 -6.23 -22.55
N CYS A 82 6.89 -5.41 -21.61
CA CYS A 82 8.02 -5.59 -20.72
C CYS A 82 7.60 -5.39 -19.25
N GLY A 83 8.48 -5.81 -18.35
CA GLY A 83 8.24 -5.84 -16.91
C GLY A 83 7.67 -7.19 -16.48
N ASN A 84 8.20 -7.69 -15.38
CA ASN A 84 7.72 -8.90 -14.73
C ASN A 84 7.62 -8.65 -13.22
N LEU A 85 7.55 -9.71 -12.43
CA LEU A 85 7.44 -9.60 -10.98
C LEU A 85 8.64 -8.90 -10.34
N GLU A 86 9.87 -9.17 -10.79
CA GLU A 86 11.07 -8.53 -10.24
C GLU A 86 11.08 -7.03 -10.50
N TYR A 87 10.75 -6.62 -11.73
CA TYR A 87 10.61 -5.21 -12.07
C TYR A 87 9.53 -4.53 -11.24
N ALA A 88 8.34 -5.14 -11.16
CA ALA A 88 7.22 -4.60 -10.39
C ALA A 88 7.56 -4.46 -8.89
N LYS A 89 8.27 -5.42 -8.30
CA LYS A 89 8.71 -5.36 -6.89
C LYS A 89 9.64 -4.19 -6.62
N GLY A 90 10.47 -3.79 -7.57
CA GLY A 90 11.47 -2.72 -7.41
C GLY A 90 10.84 -1.41 -6.93
N PHE A 91 10.00 -0.79 -7.73
CA PHE A 91 9.35 0.47 -7.35
C PHE A 91 8.27 0.28 -6.27
N ALA A 92 7.59 -0.87 -6.25
CA ALA A 92 6.65 -1.19 -5.19
C ALA A 92 7.33 -1.22 -3.80
N ALA A 93 8.61 -1.65 -3.70
CA ALA A 93 9.39 -1.61 -2.46
C ALA A 93 9.67 -0.16 -2.03
N THR A 94 10.07 0.69 -2.97
CA THR A 94 10.25 2.13 -2.72
C THR A 94 8.95 2.78 -2.24
N LEU A 95 7.82 2.55 -2.92
CA LEU A 95 6.51 3.06 -2.49
C LEU A 95 6.14 2.58 -1.08
N ALA A 96 6.39 1.31 -0.77
CA ALA A 96 6.06 0.76 0.54
C ALA A 96 6.88 1.42 1.65
N ASP A 97 8.18 1.59 1.46
CA ASP A 97 9.11 2.16 2.42
C ASP A 97 8.86 3.66 2.62
N GLU A 98 8.96 4.44 1.54
CA GLU A 98 8.83 5.90 1.57
C GLU A 98 7.44 6.36 2.01
N CYS A 99 6.40 5.62 1.65
CA CYS A 99 5.03 5.99 1.99
C CYS A 99 4.49 5.29 3.25
N GLY A 100 5.19 4.34 3.83
CA GLY A 100 4.72 3.60 5.02
C GLY A 100 3.35 2.95 4.81
N VAL A 101 3.07 2.45 3.61
CA VAL A 101 1.82 1.81 3.22
C VAL A 101 2.07 0.42 2.64
N ARG A 102 1.15 -0.50 2.81
CA ARG A 102 1.24 -1.77 2.09
C ARG A 102 1.05 -1.56 0.61
N VAL A 103 1.89 -2.21 -0.20
CA VAL A 103 1.76 -2.24 -1.65
C VAL A 103 1.51 -3.68 -2.09
N PHE A 104 0.59 -3.87 -3.01
CA PHE A 104 0.44 -5.08 -3.78
C PHE A 104 0.78 -4.76 -5.22
N CYS A 105 1.82 -5.36 -5.78
CA CYS A 105 2.14 -5.22 -7.20
C CYS A 105 1.66 -6.45 -7.97
N ALA A 106 1.13 -6.23 -9.18
CA ALA A 106 0.71 -7.28 -10.07
C ALA A 106 1.60 -7.28 -11.32
N ALA A 107 2.25 -8.40 -11.57
CA ALA A 107 2.98 -8.67 -12.80
C ALA A 107 2.01 -9.29 -13.83
N TYR A 108 1.19 -8.43 -14.42
CA TYR A 108 0.18 -8.83 -15.39
C TYR A 108 0.79 -9.44 -16.65
N ARG A 109 0.03 -10.27 -17.37
CA ARG A 109 0.47 -10.92 -18.61
C ARG A 109 0.79 -9.92 -19.69
N LEU A 110 1.87 -10.18 -20.41
CA LEU A 110 2.48 -9.26 -21.35
C LEU A 110 2.18 -9.61 -22.81
N ALA A 111 2.08 -8.60 -23.64
CA ALA A 111 2.07 -8.72 -25.08
C ALA A 111 3.51 -8.92 -25.62
N PRO A 112 3.67 -9.49 -26.81
CA PRO A 112 2.65 -9.96 -27.74
C PRO A 112 2.02 -11.30 -27.37
N GLU A 113 2.57 -12.04 -26.39
CA GLU A 113 2.11 -13.37 -26.00
C GLU A 113 0.66 -13.33 -25.50
N HIS A 114 0.31 -12.26 -24.76
CA HIS A 114 -1.02 -12.03 -24.21
C HIS A 114 -1.46 -10.59 -24.49
N ARG A 115 -2.11 -10.41 -25.63
CA ARG A 115 -2.61 -9.11 -26.08
C ARG A 115 -3.79 -8.62 -25.22
N TYR A 116 -4.22 -7.41 -25.45
CA TYR A 116 -5.48 -6.91 -24.87
C TYR A 116 -6.60 -7.94 -25.08
N PRO A 117 -7.40 -8.24 -24.03
CA PRO A 117 -7.49 -7.54 -22.74
C PRO A 117 -6.70 -8.17 -21.57
N ALA A 118 -5.73 -9.07 -21.81
CA ALA A 118 -5.11 -9.88 -20.77
C ALA A 118 -4.56 -9.05 -19.58
N ALA A 119 -3.80 -7.98 -19.85
CA ALA A 119 -3.25 -7.11 -18.78
C ALA A 119 -4.36 -6.44 -17.95
N LEU A 120 -5.46 -6.02 -18.58
CA LEU A 120 -6.60 -5.42 -17.92
C LEU A 120 -7.39 -6.44 -17.09
N ASP A 121 -7.55 -7.66 -17.56
CA ASP A 121 -8.22 -8.74 -16.84
C ASP A 121 -7.42 -9.12 -15.59
N ASP A 122 -6.08 -9.21 -15.69
CA ASP A 122 -5.20 -9.49 -14.56
C ASP A 122 -5.21 -8.35 -13.53
N ALA A 123 -5.22 -7.10 -13.98
CA ALA A 123 -5.36 -5.94 -13.11
C ALA A 123 -6.71 -5.95 -12.35
N LEU A 124 -7.79 -6.33 -13.03
CA LEU A 124 -9.12 -6.50 -12.43
C LEU A 124 -9.13 -7.65 -11.41
N GLU A 125 -8.49 -8.77 -11.72
CA GLU A 125 -8.39 -9.89 -10.79
C GLU A 125 -7.58 -9.51 -9.54
N ALA A 126 -6.46 -8.80 -9.69
CA ALA A 126 -5.68 -8.27 -8.58
C ALA A 126 -6.53 -7.31 -7.71
N TYR A 127 -7.32 -6.43 -8.31
CA TYR A 127 -8.23 -5.55 -7.57
C TYR A 127 -9.30 -6.33 -6.80
N ARG A 128 -9.95 -7.30 -7.45
CA ARG A 128 -10.93 -8.20 -6.81
C ARG A 128 -10.32 -9.02 -5.66
N TYR A 129 -9.07 -9.46 -5.84
CA TYR A 129 -8.32 -10.14 -4.78
C TYR A 129 -8.16 -9.25 -3.53
N LEU A 130 -7.83 -7.98 -3.70
CA LEU A 130 -7.73 -7.04 -2.57
C LEU A 130 -9.08 -6.86 -1.86
N LEU A 131 -10.18 -6.73 -2.61
CA LEU A 131 -11.53 -6.68 -2.04
C LEU A 131 -11.84 -7.96 -1.24
N LYS A 132 -11.54 -9.15 -1.78
CA LYS A 132 -11.69 -10.45 -1.09
C LYS A 132 -10.79 -10.58 0.15
N LYS A 133 -9.63 -9.93 0.17
CA LYS A 133 -8.75 -9.84 1.35
C LYS A 133 -9.27 -8.89 2.44
N GLY A 134 -10.41 -8.26 2.22
CA GLY A 134 -11.09 -7.41 3.20
C GLY A 134 -10.68 -5.93 3.15
N TYR A 135 -9.98 -5.49 2.09
CA TYR A 135 -9.77 -4.07 1.87
C TYR A 135 -11.02 -3.48 1.20
N PRO A 136 -11.76 -2.59 1.86
CA PRO A 136 -12.84 -1.88 1.18
C PRO A 136 -12.25 -0.95 0.11
N ALA A 137 -12.97 -0.72 -0.97
CA ALA A 137 -12.49 0.11 -2.10
C ALA A 137 -11.97 1.49 -1.67
N ARG A 138 -12.60 2.11 -0.65
CA ARG A 138 -12.13 3.38 -0.05
C ARG A 138 -10.77 3.29 0.66
N GLN A 139 -10.17 2.10 0.75
CA GLN A 139 -8.82 1.84 1.29
C GLN A 139 -7.90 1.21 0.25
N ILE A 140 -8.30 1.17 -1.02
CA ILE A 140 -7.45 0.75 -2.14
C ILE A 140 -7.16 1.99 -2.98
N LEU A 141 -5.88 2.30 -3.16
CA LEU A 141 -5.40 3.31 -4.09
C LEU A 141 -4.72 2.61 -5.26
N LEU A 142 -4.88 3.10 -6.47
CA LEU A 142 -4.14 2.59 -7.62
C LEU A 142 -2.94 3.50 -7.91
N CYS A 143 -1.80 2.91 -8.19
CA CYS A 143 -0.60 3.59 -8.66
C CYS A 143 -0.07 2.87 -9.89
N GLY A 144 0.38 3.61 -10.89
CA GLY A 144 1.00 3.01 -12.06
C GLY A 144 1.84 4.01 -12.84
N GLU A 145 2.85 3.51 -13.52
CA GLU A 145 3.69 4.33 -14.38
C GLU A 145 3.60 3.89 -15.85
N SER A 146 3.77 4.82 -16.77
CA SER A 146 3.80 4.55 -18.21
C SER A 146 2.53 3.79 -18.66
N ALA A 147 2.68 2.62 -19.27
CA ALA A 147 1.57 1.72 -19.60
C ALA A 147 0.73 1.35 -18.38
N GLY A 148 1.34 1.07 -17.24
CA GLY A 148 0.64 0.87 -15.96
C GLY A 148 -0.13 2.10 -15.51
N GLY A 149 0.39 3.30 -15.81
CA GLY A 149 -0.29 4.58 -15.60
C GLY A 149 -1.56 4.72 -16.45
N GLY A 150 -1.55 4.24 -17.70
CA GLY A 150 -2.77 4.12 -18.51
C GLY A 150 -3.71 3.03 -17.99
N LEU A 151 -3.14 1.89 -17.60
CA LEU A 151 -3.90 0.73 -17.12
C LEU A 151 -4.73 1.00 -15.86
N ILE A 152 -4.27 1.85 -14.93
CA ILE A 152 -5.09 2.21 -13.75
C ILE A 152 -6.37 2.96 -14.13
N TYR A 153 -6.36 3.79 -15.17
CA TYR A 153 -7.54 4.48 -15.68
C TYR A 153 -8.44 3.51 -16.46
N ALA A 154 -7.88 2.66 -17.33
CA ALA A 154 -8.61 1.60 -18.02
C ALA A 154 -9.30 0.66 -17.00
N LEU A 155 -8.63 0.31 -15.91
CA LEU A 155 -9.21 -0.47 -14.82
C LEU A 155 -10.40 0.25 -14.17
N CYS A 156 -10.31 1.55 -13.92
CA CYS A 156 -11.44 2.32 -13.37
C CYS A 156 -12.63 2.33 -14.33
N LEU A 157 -12.43 2.49 -15.64
CA LEU A 157 -13.49 2.39 -16.63
C LEU A 157 -14.15 1.00 -16.63
N ARG A 158 -13.35 -0.05 -16.54
CA ARG A 158 -13.82 -1.43 -16.43
C ARG A 158 -14.60 -1.70 -15.15
N LEU A 159 -14.10 -1.23 -14.00
CA LEU A 159 -14.78 -1.35 -12.70
C LEU A 159 -16.16 -0.69 -12.74
N ARG A 160 -16.26 0.50 -13.33
CA ARG A 160 -17.54 1.22 -13.49
C ARG A 160 -18.50 0.46 -14.39
N ALA A 161 -18.02 -0.05 -15.53
CA ALA A 161 -18.85 -0.85 -16.44
C ALA A 161 -19.40 -2.11 -15.76
N GLU A 162 -18.63 -2.73 -14.88
CA GLU A 162 -19.04 -3.91 -14.10
C GLU A 162 -19.74 -3.57 -12.79
N LYS A 163 -20.02 -2.28 -12.52
CA LYS A 163 -20.68 -1.79 -11.29
C LYS A 163 -19.92 -2.22 -10.02
N LEU A 164 -18.60 -2.35 -10.10
CA LEU A 164 -17.72 -2.58 -8.96
C LEU A 164 -17.33 -1.25 -8.30
N PRO A 165 -17.08 -1.23 -6.99
CA PRO A 165 -16.71 0.00 -6.30
C PRO A 165 -15.34 0.49 -6.78
N LEU A 166 -15.23 1.81 -7.02
CA LEU A 166 -13.99 2.45 -7.46
C LEU A 166 -12.99 2.63 -6.29
N PRO A 167 -11.67 2.67 -6.56
CA PRO A 167 -10.64 2.94 -5.56
C PRO A 167 -10.76 4.35 -4.97
N CYS A 168 -10.01 4.64 -3.90
CA CYS A 168 -10.09 5.94 -3.23
C CYS A 168 -9.26 7.04 -3.90
N GLY A 169 -8.33 6.69 -4.77
CA GLY A 169 -7.47 7.64 -5.49
C GLY A 169 -6.58 6.95 -6.51
N LEU A 170 -6.03 7.75 -7.42
CA LEU A 170 -5.16 7.31 -8.51
C LEU A 170 -3.85 8.11 -8.48
N VAL A 171 -2.71 7.44 -8.62
CA VAL A 171 -1.40 8.06 -8.82
C VAL A 171 -0.85 7.57 -10.16
N GLY A 172 -0.77 8.46 -11.13
CA GLY A 172 -0.24 8.18 -12.47
C GLY A 172 1.12 8.85 -12.66
N ILE A 173 2.15 8.07 -12.94
CA ILE A 173 3.50 8.56 -13.22
C ILE A 173 3.74 8.42 -14.71
N SER A 174 3.91 9.55 -15.42
CA SER A 174 4.11 9.57 -16.87
C SER A 174 3.12 8.65 -17.61
N PRO A 175 1.80 8.76 -17.36
CA PRO A 175 0.83 7.76 -17.81
C PRO A 175 0.69 7.77 -19.33
N TRP A 176 0.78 6.60 -19.96
CA TRP A 176 0.52 6.42 -21.38
C TRP A 176 -0.98 6.14 -21.59
N THR A 177 -1.72 7.16 -22.00
CA THR A 177 -3.20 7.16 -22.04
C THR A 177 -3.79 7.25 -23.44
N ASP A 178 -2.94 7.45 -24.44
CA ASP A 178 -3.28 7.54 -25.87
C ASP A 178 -2.31 6.69 -26.72
N LEU A 179 -2.71 5.48 -27.05
CA LEU A 179 -1.90 4.57 -27.85
C LEU A 179 -1.86 4.96 -29.34
N THR A 180 -2.57 6.03 -29.73
CA THR A 180 -2.51 6.59 -31.10
C THR A 180 -1.42 7.64 -31.25
N GLN A 181 -0.70 7.98 -30.17
CA GLN A 181 0.35 9.00 -30.10
C GLN A 181 -0.07 10.35 -30.71
N SER A 182 -1.30 10.79 -30.46
CA SER A 182 -1.83 12.01 -31.06
C SER A 182 -1.43 13.31 -30.31
N GLY A 183 -0.63 13.21 -29.22
CA GLY A 183 -0.12 14.36 -28.47
C GLY A 183 0.94 15.13 -29.25
N LYS A 184 1.00 16.46 -29.05
CA LYS A 184 1.96 17.33 -29.74
C LYS A 184 3.40 17.08 -29.30
N THR A 185 3.58 16.69 -28.02
CA THR A 185 4.91 16.47 -27.45
C THR A 185 5.63 15.25 -28.04
N PHE A 186 4.95 14.38 -28.77
CA PHE A 186 5.61 13.35 -29.60
C PHE A 186 6.56 13.95 -30.63
N ALA A 187 6.18 15.10 -31.23
CA ALA A 187 7.04 15.82 -32.17
C ALA A 187 7.96 16.83 -31.44
N GLU A 188 7.42 17.57 -30.46
CA GLU A 188 8.14 18.66 -29.78
C GLU A 188 9.28 18.14 -28.90
N ASN A 189 9.12 16.99 -28.25
CA ASN A 189 10.11 16.39 -27.33
C ASN A 189 10.87 15.20 -27.93
N ARG A 190 10.74 14.92 -29.22
CA ARG A 190 11.37 13.78 -29.89
C ARG A 190 12.87 13.66 -29.62
N ASP A 191 13.57 14.78 -29.72
CA ASP A 191 15.03 14.85 -29.53
C ASP A 191 15.41 15.09 -28.05
N ASN A 192 14.46 15.51 -27.22
CA ASN A 192 14.69 15.81 -25.81
C ASN A 192 14.50 14.60 -24.91
N ASP A 193 13.60 13.67 -25.25
CA ASP A 193 13.35 12.48 -24.42
C ASP A 193 14.53 11.51 -24.51
N PRO A 194 15.24 11.25 -23.41
CA PRO A 194 16.41 10.35 -23.43
C PRO A 194 16.03 8.86 -23.39
N SER A 195 14.76 8.53 -23.23
CA SER A 195 14.33 7.16 -22.94
C SER A 195 13.35 6.58 -23.96
N LEU A 196 12.43 7.38 -24.48
CA LEU A 196 11.39 6.91 -25.40
C LEU A 196 11.58 7.45 -26.82
N SER A 197 10.99 6.75 -27.79
CA SER A 197 10.80 7.22 -29.14
C SER A 197 9.39 6.84 -29.64
N GLU A 198 8.92 7.56 -30.67
CA GLU A 198 7.63 7.29 -31.28
C GLU A 198 7.58 5.88 -31.89
N GLU A 199 8.67 5.45 -32.54
CA GLU A 199 8.79 4.13 -33.15
C GLU A 199 8.64 3.01 -32.11
N LEU A 200 9.27 3.19 -30.92
CA LEU A 200 9.19 2.21 -29.83
C LEU A 200 7.77 2.13 -29.28
N LEU A 201 7.09 3.26 -29.10
CA LEU A 201 5.71 3.28 -28.60
C LEU A 201 4.73 2.72 -29.65
N ASN A 202 4.93 2.99 -30.94
CA ASN A 202 4.17 2.38 -32.02
C ASN A 202 4.32 0.86 -32.03
N PHE A 203 5.54 0.37 -31.83
CA PHE A 203 5.80 -1.07 -31.73
C PHE A 203 5.06 -1.68 -30.53
N TYR A 204 5.13 -1.06 -29.35
CA TYR A 204 4.44 -1.54 -28.16
C TYR A 204 2.90 -1.53 -28.33
N ALA A 205 2.35 -0.46 -28.89
CA ALA A 205 0.91 -0.37 -29.18
C ALA A 205 0.46 -1.49 -30.12
N ALA A 206 1.19 -1.73 -31.21
CA ALA A 206 0.89 -2.81 -32.17
C ALA A 206 0.99 -4.21 -31.54
N CYS A 207 1.93 -4.43 -30.62
CA CYS A 207 1.99 -5.67 -29.84
C CYS A 207 0.77 -5.85 -28.96
N TYR A 208 0.26 -4.75 -28.34
CA TYR A 208 -0.78 -4.82 -27.32
C TYR A 208 -2.19 -4.93 -27.90
N THR A 209 -2.54 -4.11 -28.94
CA THR A 209 -3.91 -4.03 -29.46
C THR A 209 -3.94 -3.74 -30.96
N ASP A 210 -5.02 -4.17 -31.62
CA ASP A 210 -5.35 -3.77 -32.99
C ASP A 210 -6.26 -2.54 -33.02
N ASP A 211 -6.83 -2.14 -31.87
CA ASP A 211 -7.70 -0.97 -31.72
C ASP A 211 -7.11 -0.03 -30.67
N ALA A 212 -6.17 0.81 -31.10
CA ALA A 212 -5.54 1.82 -30.27
C ALA A 212 -6.51 2.92 -29.78
N LYS A 213 -7.69 3.05 -30.38
CA LYS A 213 -8.73 4.03 -29.95
C LYS A 213 -9.70 3.47 -28.92
N ASN A 214 -9.64 2.16 -28.65
CA ASN A 214 -10.48 1.56 -27.62
C ASN A 214 -10.26 2.24 -26.27
N PRO A 215 -11.29 2.76 -25.60
CA PRO A 215 -11.15 3.43 -24.31
C PRO A 215 -10.54 2.58 -23.18
N LEU A 216 -10.59 1.25 -23.31
CA LEU A 216 -9.95 0.34 -22.35
C LEU A 216 -8.47 0.06 -22.70
N CYS A 217 -7.97 0.53 -23.84
CA CYS A 217 -6.55 0.57 -24.19
C CYS A 217 -6.00 1.99 -24.06
N SER A 218 -6.77 2.97 -24.51
CA SER A 218 -6.45 4.39 -24.46
C SER A 218 -7.51 5.15 -23.66
N PRO A 219 -7.39 5.17 -22.33
CA PRO A 219 -8.42 5.75 -21.45
C PRO A 219 -8.69 7.23 -21.69
N LEU A 220 -7.79 7.94 -22.34
CA LEU A 220 -8.01 9.32 -22.76
C LEU A 220 -9.24 9.48 -23.68
N PHE A 221 -9.63 8.45 -24.44
CA PHE A 221 -10.84 8.47 -25.28
C PHE A 221 -12.11 8.04 -24.54
N GLY A 222 -11.98 7.54 -23.31
CA GLY A 222 -13.12 7.10 -22.50
C GLY A 222 -13.87 8.25 -21.83
N ASP A 223 -15.04 7.95 -21.24
CA ASP A 223 -15.70 8.84 -20.33
C ASP A 223 -15.03 8.79 -18.96
N LEU A 224 -14.44 9.91 -18.52
CA LEU A 224 -13.70 10.02 -17.26
C LEU A 224 -14.53 10.62 -16.11
N SER A 225 -15.84 10.75 -16.29
CA SER A 225 -16.73 11.23 -15.22
C SER A 225 -16.72 10.29 -14.01
N ASP A 226 -16.91 10.86 -12.82
CA ASP A 226 -16.97 10.15 -11.54
C ASP A 226 -15.73 9.31 -11.18
N LEU A 227 -14.60 9.54 -11.83
CA LEU A 227 -13.36 8.89 -11.45
C LEU A 227 -12.80 9.44 -10.14
N PRO A 228 -12.04 8.61 -9.38
CA PRO A 228 -11.43 9.03 -8.12
C PRO A 228 -10.46 10.20 -8.29
N PRO A 229 -10.17 10.95 -7.20
CA PRO A 229 -9.10 11.96 -7.22
C PRO A 229 -7.82 11.41 -7.79
N SER A 230 -7.14 12.20 -8.64
CA SER A 230 -5.93 11.81 -9.36
C SER A 230 -4.76 12.72 -9.02
N LEU A 231 -3.59 12.14 -8.80
CA LEU A 231 -2.30 12.81 -8.73
C LEU A 231 -1.43 12.32 -9.89
N LEU A 232 -0.98 13.23 -10.72
CA LEU A 232 -0.21 12.93 -11.93
C LEU A 232 1.18 13.55 -11.84
N PHE A 233 2.17 12.83 -12.35
CA PHE A 233 3.55 13.28 -12.52
C PHE A 233 3.95 13.10 -13.98
N ALA A 234 4.69 14.06 -14.53
CA ALA A 234 5.25 13.97 -15.89
C ALA A 234 6.57 14.71 -15.96
N GLY A 235 7.51 14.21 -16.76
CA GLY A 235 8.72 14.89 -17.11
C GLY A 235 8.48 15.98 -18.17
N GLY A 236 9.15 17.12 -18.06
CA GLY A 236 9.00 18.21 -19.02
C GLY A 236 9.53 17.88 -20.41
N ASP A 237 10.51 16.97 -20.48
CA ASP A 237 11.19 16.58 -21.72
C ASP A 237 10.69 15.25 -22.31
N GLU A 238 9.72 14.58 -21.66
CA GLU A 238 9.21 13.31 -22.19
C GLU A 238 8.20 13.49 -23.33
N ILE A 239 8.20 12.54 -24.26
CA ILE A 239 7.25 12.57 -25.40
C ILE A 239 5.80 12.31 -24.95
N LEU A 240 5.58 11.67 -23.80
CA LEU A 240 4.25 11.42 -23.23
C LEU A 240 3.71 12.58 -22.36
N LEU A 241 4.37 13.75 -22.34
CA LEU A 241 3.93 14.88 -21.52
C LEU A 241 2.49 15.31 -21.84
N ASP A 242 2.10 15.33 -23.12
CA ASP A 242 0.74 15.69 -23.52
C ASP A 242 -0.30 14.64 -23.11
N ASP A 243 0.07 13.37 -22.98
CA ASP A 243 -0.82 12.35 -22.42
C ASP A 243 -1.24 12.73 -21.00
N ALA A 244 -0.29 13.10 -20.16
CA ALA A 244 -0.54 13.55 -18.80
C ALA A 244 -1.33 14.86 -18.74
N ARG A 245 -1.01 15.84 -19.59
CA ARG A 245 -1.72 17.13 -19.69
C ARG A 245 -3.17 16.95 -20.12
N ARG A 246 -3.40 16.25 -21.23
CA ARG A 246 -4.73 16.00 -21.78
C ARG A 246 -5.59 15.16 -20.83
N LEU A 247 -4.99 14.18 -20.17
CA LEU A 247 -5.67 13.41 -19.11
C LEU A 247 -6.10 14.33 -17.95
N HIS A 248 -5.20 15.17 -17.47
CA HIS A 248 -5.47 16.13 -16.40
C HIS A 248 -6.62 17.08 -16.77
N GLU A 249 -6.55 17.71 -17.94
CA GLU A 249 -7.57 18.63 -18.44
C GLU A 249 -8.92 17.94 -18.58
N LYS A 250 -8.93 16.71 -19.14
CA LYS A 250 -10.17 15.96 -19.31
C LYS A 250 -10.79 15.53 -17.99
N LEU A 251 -9.97 15.13 -17.00
CA LEU A 251 -10.45 14.83 -15.66
C LEU A 251 -11.12 16.05 -15.01
N LEU A 252 -10.50 17.23 -15.11
CA LEU A 252 -11.08 18.47 -14.59
C LEU A 252 -12.37 18.84 -15.33
N ALA A 253 -12.39 18.75 -16.64
CA ALA A 253 -13.59 19.01 -17.47
C ALA A 253 -14.74 18.04 -17.15
N SER A 254 -14.42 16.81 -16.71
CA SER A 254 -15.38 15.80 -16.27
C SER A 254 -15.79 15.95 -14.79
N GLY A 255 -15.41 17.04 -14.12
CA GLY A 255 -15.75 17.30 -12.72
C GLY A 255 -14.91 16.52 -11.69
N CYS A 256 -13.89 15.81 -12.13
CA CYS A 256 -13.02 15.06 -11.24
C CYS A 256 -11.91 15.95 -10.62
N LYS A 257 -11.42 15.56 -9.46
CA LYS A 257 -10.26 16.23 -8.83
C LYS A 257 -8.98 15.69 -9.45
N SER A 258 -8.16 16.55 -10.02
CA SER A 258 -6.86 16.17 -10.57
C SER A 258 -5.81 17.20 -10.22
N ARG A 259 -4.60 16.75 -9.95
CA ARG A 259 -3.38 17.56 -9.80
C ARG A 259 -2.32 16.98 -10.70
N LEU A 260 -1.61 17.84 -11.42
CA LEU A 260 -0.50 17.46 -12.30
C LEU A 260 0.77 18.18 -11.84
N HIS A 261 1.83 17.42 -11.63
CA HIS A 261 3.19 17.90 -11.41
C HIS A 261 4.01 17.66 -12.67
N ILE A 262 4.53 18.72 -13.26
CA ILE A 262 5.45 18.63 -14.41
C ILE A 262 6.82 19.05 -13.89
N ALA A 263 7.77 18.10 -13.92
CA ALA A 263 9.15 18.36 -13.52
C ALA A 263 9.97 18.84 -14.73
N PRO A 264 10.42 20.12 -14.76
CA PRO A 264 11.21 20.63 -15.86
C PRO A 264 12.49 19.81 -16.07
N GLU A 265 12.92 19.67 -17.32
CA GLU A 265 14.14 18.95 -17.69
C GLU A 265 14.21 17.49 -17.20
N ARG A 266 13.08 16.88 -16.87
CA ARG A 266 12.98 15.46 -16.49
C ARG A 266 12.43 14.63 -17.66
N TRP A 267 12.73 13.35 -17.61
CA TRP A 267 12.42 12.34 -18.62
C TRP A 267 11.24 11.46 -18.19
N HIS A 268 10.89 10.51 -19.02
CA HIS A 268 9.81 9.57 -18.78
C HIS A 268 10.01 8.75 -17.50
N ALA A 269 8.96 8.67 -16.68
CA ALA A 269 8.91 7.95 -15.40
C ALA A 269 10.04 8.33 -14.42
N TYR A 270 10.48 9.59 -14.43
CA TYR A 270 11.61 10.09 -13.63
C TYR A 270 11.45 9.80 -12.12
N VAL A 271 10.23 9.75 -11.61
CA VAL A 271 9.93 9.46 -10.18
C VAL A 271 10.45 8.11 -9.74
N LEU A 272 10.63 7.15 -10.66
CA LEU A 272 11.19 5.83 -10.35
C LEU A 272 12.69 5.86 -10.06
N TYR A 273 13.39 6.90 -10.54
CA TYR A 273 14.83 7.05 -10.39
C TYR A 273 15.16 7.76 -9.08
N CYS A 274 15.08 7.04 -7.98
CA CYS A 274 15.17 7.49 -6.59
C CYS A 274 16.51 8.13 -6.16
N LEU A 275 17.28 8.71 -7.06
CA LEU A 275 18.61 9.27 -6.81
C LEU A 275 18.68 10.79 -7.04
N THR A 276 17.54 11.45 -7.21
CA THR A 276 17.48 12.90 -7.49
C THR A 276 16.92 13.67 -6.29
N GLU A 277 17.38 14.91 -6.07
CA GLU A 277 16.90 15.77 -4.96
C GLU A 277 15.39 16.06 -5.04
N ASN A 278 14.81 16.11 -6.24
CA ASN A 278 13.36 16.26 -6.43
C ASN A 278 12.53 15.08 -5.93
N MET A 279 13.14 13.94 -5.69
CA MET A 279 12.46 12.76 -5.17
C MET A 279 11.73 13.04 -3.85
N GLN A 280 12.34 13.82 -2.95
CA GLN A 280 11.73 14.15 -1.66
C GLN A 280 10.43 14.93 -1.85
N ASP A 281 10.40 15.92 -2.75
CA ASP A 281 9.21 16.75 -3.03
C ASP A 281 8.09 15.92 -3.69
N ASP A 282 8.46 15.03 -4.62
CA ASP A 282 7.50 14.14 -5.31
C ASP A 282 6.89 13.14 -4.33
N PHE A 283 7.72 12.48 -3.50
CA PHE A 283 7.23 11.57 -2.46
C PHE A 283 6.49 12.30 -1.34
N GLU A 284 6.84 13.54 -1.01
CA GLU A 284 6.03 14.37 -0.11
C GLU A 284 4.65 14.62 -0.70
N SER A 285 4.56 14.95 -2.01
CA SER A 285 3.28 15.11 -2.71
C SER A 285 2.46 13.83 -2.74
N ILE A 286 3.09 12.66 -2.96
CA ILE A 286 2.44 11.35 -2.87
C ILE A 286 1.96 11.10 -1.44
N ASN A 287 2.78 11.35 -0.43
CA ASN A 287 2.44 11.18 0.98
C ASN A 287 1.26 12.05 1.39
N GLN A 288 1.23 13.33 1.00
CA GLN A 288 0.10 14.22 1.24
C GLN A 288 -1.18 13.75 0.54
N PHE A 289 -1.07 13.16 -0.64
CA PHE A 289 -2.20 12.58 -1.37
C PHE A 289 -2.73 11.33 -0.67
N LEU A 290 -1.84 10.44 -0.22
CA LEU A 290 -2.18 9.25 0.57
C LEU A 290 -2.86 9.63 1.90
N ASP A 291 -2.39 10.67 2.58
CA ASP A 291 -3.00 11.13 3.84
C ASP A 291 -4.42 11.69 3.64
N LYS A 292 -4.72 12.23 2.47
CA LYS A 292 -6.07 12.70 2.12
C LYS A 292 -7.01 11.59 1.66
N THR A 293 -6.47 10.51 1.08
CA THR A 293 -7.26 9.43 0.46
C THR A 293 -7.30 8.17 1.33
N LEU A 294 -6.18 7.79 1.94
CA LEU A 294 -6.08 6.65 2.85
C LEU A 294 -6.08 7.12 4.29
N SER A 295 -6.89 6.50 5.13
CA SER A 295 -6.83 6.78 6.56
C SER A 295 -5.44 6.43 7.13
N PRO A 296 -4.84 7.27 7.99
CA PRO A 296 -3.60 6.91 8.67
C PRO A 296 -3.81 5.60 9.45
N ALA A 297 -2.78 4.76 9.52
CA ALA A 297 -2.79 3.61 10.41
C ALA A 297 -3.10 4.14 11.81
N LYS A 298 -4.10 3.57 12.50
CA LYS A 298 -4.36 3.95 13.89
C LYS A 298 -3.04 3.76 14.63
N SER A 299 -2.33 4.86 14.91
CA SER A 299 -1.17 4.81 15.78
C SER A 299 -1.67 4.26 17.10
N LEU A 300 -1.12 3.12 17.53
CA LEU A 300 -1.45 2.58 18.84
C LEU A 300 -1.05 3.64 19.85
N ARG A 301 -2.03 4.22 20.54
CA ARG A 301 -1.77 5.26 21.56
C ARG A 301 -0.85 4.66 22.61
N TRP A 302 0.22 5.35 22.92
CA TRP A 302 1.08 5.01 24.03
C TRP A 302 0.83 5.96 25.19
N MET A 303 0.97 5.44 26.40
CA MET A 303 0.77 6.18 27.63
C MET A 303 1.98 5.97 28.55
N LYS A 304 2.45 7.04 29.16
CA LYS A 304 3.45 6.92 30.23
C LYS A 304 2.79 6.25 31.44
N LEU A 305 3.54 5.37 32.09
CA LEU A 305 3.17 4.90 33.41
C LEU A 305 3.25 6.08 34.39
N ASP A 306 2.23 6.27 35.20
CA ASP A 306 2.29 7.18 36.33
C ASP A 306 3.29 6.66 37.42
N ASN A 307 3.54 7.43 38.43
CA ASN A 307 4.55 7.08 39.42
C ASN A 307 4.17 5.82 40.24
N ALA A 308 2.89 5.58 40.47
CA ALA A 308 2.43 4.37 41.14
C ALA A 308 2.55 3.15 40.24
N ALA A 309 2.13 3.30 38.98
CA ALA A 309 2.19 2.21 37.96
C ALA A 309 3.62 1.76 37.64
N LYS A 310 4.63 2.62 37.77
CA LYS A 310 6.05 2.26 37.59
C LYS A 310 6.56 1.22 38.58
N ILE A 311 5.96 1.13 39.76
CA ILE A 311 6.35 0.19 40.82
C ILE A 311 6.11 -1.25 40.33
N TYR A 312 5.03 -1.52 39.64
CA TYR A 312 4.62 -2.88 39.27
C TYR A 312 5.59 -3.58 38.32
N PRO A 313 6.07 -2.98 37.21
CA PRO A 313 7.13 -3.60 36.40
C PRO A 313 8.48 -3.74 37.11
N ALA A 314 8.78 -2.83 38.06
CA ALA A 314 10.03 -2.85 38.86
C ALA A 314 10.01 -3.93 39.94
N ALA A 315 8.86 -4.15 40.57
CA ALA A 315 8.69 -5.14 41.65
C ALA A 315 8.46 -6.57 41.17
N LYS A 316 8.63 -6.85 39.86
CA LYS A 316 8.45 -8.21 39.31
C LYS A 316 9.41 -9.22 39.95
N ARG A 317 8.89 -10.36 40.36
CA ARG A 317 9.69 -11.53 40.79
C ARG A 317 9.37 -12.74 39.92
N ARG A 318 10.24 -13.75 39.97
CA ARG A 318 10.05 -14.98 39.18
C ARG A 318 8.75 -15.72 39.54
N THR A 319 8.26 -15.55 40.77
CA THR A 319 7.10 -16.25 41.31
C THR A 319 5.87 -15.35 41.49
N TRP A 320 5.96 -14.06 41.20
CA TRP A 320 4.89 -13.11 41.48
C TRP A 320 4.76 -12.06 40.38
N THR A 321 3.57 -11.95 39.82
CA THR A 321 3.16 -10.92 38.87
C THR A 321 1.99 -10.17 39.49
N ASN A 322 2.05 -8.85 39.49
CA ASN A 322 1.06 -7.97 40.06
C ASN A 322 -0.27 -8.01 39.29
N TYR A 323 -0.96 -9.12 39.33
CA TYR A 323 -2.31 -9.28 38.76
C TYR A 323 -3.34 -9.33 39.90
N PHE A 324 -4.49 -8.73 39.64
CA PHE A 324 -5.67 -8.93 40.47
C PHE A 324 -6.82 -9.46 39.58
N ARG A 325 -7.80 -10.07 40.23
CA ARG A 325 -8.90 -10.73 39.55
C ARG A 325 -10.23 -10.19 40.07
N LEU A 326 -11.14 -9.97 39.08
CA LEU A 326 -12.56 -9.78 39.32
C LEU A 326 -13.33 -10.85 38.57
N SER A 327 -14.42 -11.35 39.16
CA SER A 327 -15.26 -12.35 38.51
C SER A 327 -16.73 -12.10 38.78
N ALA A 328 -17.57 -12.50 37.84
CA ALA A 328 -19.01 -12.49 37.95
C ALA A 328 -19.55 -13.85 37.52
N ASN A 329 -20.56 -14.35 38.25
CA ASN A 329 -21.34 -15.50 37.84
C ASN A 329 -22.61 -14.99 37.16
N LEU A 330 -22.94 -15.58 36.04
CA LEU A 330 -24.18 -15.28 35.31
C LEU A 330 -25.28 -16.26 35.73
N SER A 331 -26.51 -15.92 35.44
CA SER A 331 -27.68 -16.80 35.67
C SER A 331 -27.77 -17.94 34.67
N GLU A 332 -27.05 -17.81 33.54
CA GLU A 332 -27.07 -18.75 32.42
C GLU A 332 -25.64 -19.10 31.98
N PRO A 333 -25.42 -20.25 31.31
CA PRO A 333 -24.15 -20.61 30.73
C PRO A 333 -23.64 -19.55 29.75
N ILE A 334 -22.33 -19.35 29.69
CA ILE A 334 -21.70 -18.35 28.85
C ILE A 334 -21.75 -18.77 27.40
N ASP A 335 -22.38 -17.92 26.55
CA ASP A 335 -22.25 -17.98 25.09
C ASP A 335 -20.94 -17.29 24.67
N LEU A 336 -19.97 -18.08 24.19
CA LEU A 336 -18.65 -17.57 23.80
C LEU A 336 -18.68 -16.58 22.63
N PRO A 337 -19.44 -16.80 21.54
CA PRO A 337 -19.67 -15.83 20.49
C PRO A 337 -20.18 -14.47 21.00
N VAL A 338 -21.19 -14.49 21.87
CA VAL A 338 -21.75 -13.26 22.47
C VAL A 338 -20.73 -12.57 23.35
N LEU A 339 -20.04 -13.30 24.21
CA LEU A 339 -18.97 -12.74 25.06
C LEU A 339 -17.84 -12.16 24.22
N ARG A 340 -17.49 -12.80 23.09
CA ARG A 340 -16.49 -12.27 22.16
C ARG A 340 -16.91 -10.93 21.57
N ALA A 341 -18.15 -10.84 21.10
CA ALA A 341 -18.70 -9.57 20.57
C ALA A 341 -18.73 -8.48 21.64
N ALA A 342 -19.15 -8.81 22.86
CA ALA A 342 -19.14 -7.90 24.00
C ALA A 342 -17.73 -7.40 24.33
N LEU A 343 -16.74 -8.30 24.38
CA LEU A 343 -15.34 -7.95 24.63
C LEU A 343 -14.78 -7.00 23.57
N ASP A 344 -15.11 -7.23 22.29
CA ASP A 344 -14.67 -6.36 21.18
C ASP A 344 -15.28 -4.94 21.28
N VAL A 345 -16.49 -4.81 21.83
CA VAL A 345 -17.12 -3.52 22.11
C VAL A 345 -16.46 -2.87 23.32
N THR A 346 -16.27 -3.62 24.41
CA THR A 346 -15.71 -3.14 25.68
C THR A 346 -14.29 -2.62 25.50
N VAL A 347 -13.44 -3.32 24.76
CA VAL A 347 -12.07 -2.89 24.47
C VAL A 347 -12.04 -1.56 23.70
N ARG A 348 -13.00 -1.31 22.81
CA ARG A 348 -13.14 -0.02 22.12
C ARG A 348 -13.61 1.11 23.06
N ARG A 349 -14.45 0.78 24.05
CA ARG A 349 -14.95 1.74 25.06
C ARG A 349 -13.89 2.10 26.07
N PHE A 350 -13.00 1.17 26.44
CA PHE A 350 -11.95 1.34 27.44
C PHE A 350 -10.54 1.19 26.83
N PRO A 351 -10.12 2.09 25.94
CA PRO A 351 -8.84 1.98 25.25
C PRO A 351 -7.62 2.10 26.18
N SER A 352 -7.77 2.70 27.35
CA SER A 352 -6.73 2.79 28.38
C SER A 352 -6.45 1.47 29.09
N MET A 353 -7.40 0.53 29.10
CA MET A 353 -7.25 -0.81 29.66
C MET A 353 -6.79 -1.83 28.60
N ALA A 354 -7.15 -1.58 27.34
CA ALA A 354 -6.78 -2.39 26.21
C ALA A 354 -5.34 -2.11 25.74
N VAL A 355 -4.37 -2.46 26.61
CA VAL A 355 -2.97 -2.09 26.45
C VAL A 355 -2.04 -3.27 26.69
N ARG A 356 -0.79 -3.12 26.28
CA ARG A 356 0.33 -4.02 26.56
C ARG A 356 1.52 -3.23 27.10
N LEU A 357 2.35 -3.87 27.93
CA LEU A 357 3.54 -3.25 28.46
C LEU A 357 4.70 -3.35 27.47
N ARG A 358 5.32 -2.23 27.16
CA ARG A 358 6.52 -2.12 26.33
C ARG A 358 7.68 -1.56 27.12
N ARG A 359 8.90 -1.94 26.74
CA ARG A 359 10.14 -1.40 27.29
C ARG A 359 10.73 -0.41 26.29
N GLY A 360 10.82 0.85 26.67
CA GLY A 360 11.61 1.86 25.98
C GLY A 360 13.10 1.78 26.35
N ALA A 361 13.90 2.73 25.86
CA ALA A 361 15.34 2.80 26.17
C ALA A 361 15.61 2.93 27.67
N PHE A 362 14.82 3.75 28.39
CA PHE A 362 15.01 4.02 29.82
C PHE A 362 13.83 3.60 30.70
N TRP A 363 12.57 3.53 30.13
CA TRP A 363 11.35 3.35 30.90
C TRP A 363 10.41 2.36 30.26
N TYR A 364 9.49 1.78 31.06
CA TYR A 364 8.32 1.07 30.56
C TYR A 364 7.21 2.07 30.18
N TYR A 365 6.42 1.71 29.18
CA TYR A 365 5.21 2.43 28.74
C TYR A 365 4.11 1.45 28.36
N LEU A 366 2.86 1.92 28.37
CA LEU A 366 1.71 1.16 27.93
C LEU A 366 1.40 1.53 26.46
N GLU A 367 1.22 0.53 25.65
CA GLU A 367 0.86 0.67 24.24
C GLU A 367 -0.48 -0.01 24.00
N GLN A 368 -1.43 0.68 23.36
CA GLN A 368 -2.74 0.16 23.04
C GLN A 368 -2.62 -1.11 22.18
N ILE A 369 -3.44 -2.15 22.44
CA ILE A 369 -3.50 -3.35 21.61
C ILE A 369 -4.43 -3.14 20.41
N PRO A 370 -4.12 -3.73 19.23
CA PRO A 370 -4.91 -3.52 18.02
C PRO A 370 -6.27 -4.23 18.01
N LYS A 371 -6.41 -5.29 18.81
CA LYS A 371 -7.63 -6.11 18.94
C LYS A 371 -7.75 -6.70 20.34
N ALA A 372 -8.96 -7.07 20.74
CA ALA A 372 -9.22 -7.74 22.00
C ALA A 372 -8.43 -9.07 22.12
N PRO A 373 -7.98 -9.43 23.35
CA PRO A 373 -7.30 -10.70 23.59
C PRO A 373 -8.23 -11.89 23.40
N GLU A 374 -7.65 -13.06 23.22
CA GLU A 374 -8.41 -14.32 23.17
C GLU A 374 -9.05 -14.62 24.54
N ILE A 375 -10.30 -15.12 24.53
CA ILE A 375 -10.99 -15.65 25.71
C ILE A 375 -10.40 -17.03 26.00
N GLN A 376 -10.00 -17.27 27.24
CA GLN A 376 -9.35 -18.50 27.66
C GLN A 376 -10.25 -19.32 28.59
N ALA A 377 -10.18 -20.64 28.47
CA ALA A 377 -10.80 -21.50 29.47
C ALA A 377 -10.04 -21.35 30.82
N GLU A 378 -10.78 -21.19 31.91
CA GLU A 378 -10.19 -21.15 33.24
C GLU A 378 -9.67 -22.53 33.64
N LYS A 379 -8.42 -22.58 34.09
CA LYS A 379 -7.81 -23.78 34.69
C LYS A 379 -7.94 -23.75 36.20
N SER A 380 -7.69 -24.86 36.84
CA SER A 380 -8.03 -25.20 38.24
C SER A 380 -7.57 -24.22 39.35
N CYS A 381 -6.72 -23.26 39.12
CA CYS A 381 -6.28 -22.29 40.11
C CYS A 381 -6.41 -20.85 39.61
N PRO A 382 -7.25 -19.99 40.25
CA PRO A 382 -7.26 -18.55 39.95
C PRO A 382 -5.92 -17.91 40.31
N LEU A 383 -5.55 -16.87 39.56
CA LEU A 383 -4.32 -16.11 39.76
C LEU A 383 -3.02 -16.95 39.72
N GLN A 384 -3.03 -18.10 39.02
CA GLN A 384 -1.78 -18.79 38.71
C GLN A 384 -0.76 -17.83 38.10
N HIS A 385 0.52 -18.08 38.35
CA HIS A 385 1.64 -17.32 37.84
C HIS A 385 1.44 -16.96 36.37
N VAL A 386 1.27 -15.68 36.09
CA VAL A 386 1.19 -15.12 34.75
C VAL A 386 2.61 -14.74 34.33
N PRO A 387 3.20 -15.39 33.32
CA PRO A 387 4.52 -15.01 32.86
C PRO A 387 4.54 -13.52 32.47
N PHE A 388 5.59 -12.79 32.84
CA PHE A 388 5.71 -11.36 32.53
C PHE A 388 5.64 -11.07 31.03
N ASP A 389 6.01 -12.02 30.17
CA ASP A 389 5.86 -11.90 28.72
C ASP A 389 4.41 -11.87 28.26
N SER A 390 3.46 -12.36 29.07
CA SER A 390 2.03 -12.21 28.79
C SER A 390 1.59 -10.75 28.86
N VAL A 391 2.14 -9.96 29.80
CA VAL A 391 1.87 -8.51 29.91
C VAL A 391 2.36 -7.75 28.69
N ARG A 392 3.40 -8.25 28.01
CA ARG A 392 3.90 -7.70 26.76
C ARG A 392 2.98 -7.96 25.56
N LYS A 393 2.07 -8.93 25.67
CA LYS A 393 1.04 -9.20 24.66
C LYS A 393 -0.26 -8.46 24.97
N CYS A 394 -0.73 -8.57 26.21
CA CYS A 394 -1.90 -7.88 26.72
C CYS A 394 -1.81 -7.77 28.25
N ALA A 395 -2.15 -6.61 28.78
CA ALA A 395 -2.09 -6.34 30.23
C ALA A 395 -3.33 -6.83 31.00
N PHE A 396 -4.26 -7.46 30.35
CA PHE A 396 -5.36 -8.18 30.97
C PHE A 396 -5.68 -9.49 30.22
N ARG A 397 -6.41 -10.40 30.86
CA ARG A 397 -6.93 -11.62 30.21
C ARG A 397 -8.35 -11.90 30.69
N VAL A 398 -9.14 -12.52 29.82
CA VAL A 398 -10.51 -12.93 30.09
C VAL A 398 -10.55 -14.44 30.15
N LEU A 399 -11.14 -14.97 31.23
CA LEU A 399 -11.24 -16.41 31.51
C LEU A 399 -12.71 -16.78 31.71
N VAL A 400 -13.08 -17.97 31.29
CA VAL A 400 -14.44 -18.48 31.44
C VAL A 400 -14.45 -19.87 32.04
N TYR A 401 -15.42 -20.12 32.91
CA TYR A 401 -15.71 -21.42 33.43
C TYR A 401 -17.21 -21.55 33.71
N LYS A 402 -17.91 -22.42 32.95
CA LYS A 402 -19.36 -22.60 33.03
C LYS A 402 -20.11 -21.27 32.86
N ASP A 403 -20.69 -20.78 33.93
CA ASP A 403 -21.45 -19.55 34.09
C ASP A 403 -20.59 -18.33 34.60
N ARG A 404 -19.30 -18.58 34.91
CA ARG A 404 -18.41 -17.56 35.48
C ARG A 404 -17.52 -16.93 34.42
N ILE A 405 -17.55 -15.58 34.35
CA ILE A 405 -16.58 -14.76 33.65
C ILE A 405 -15.60 -14.19 34.69
N ALA A 406 -14.30 -14.28 34.39
CA ALA A 406 -13.27 -13.64 35.18
C ALA A 406 -12.37 -12.78 34.31
N VAL A 407 -12.00 -11.60 34.81
CA VAL A 407 -11.02 -10.73 34.19
C VAL A 407 -9.86 -10.52 35.17
N GLU A 408 -8.67 -10.76 34.69
CA GLU A 408 -7.44 -10.56 35.46
C GLU A 408 -6.64 -9.43 34.82
N PHE A 409 -6.35 -8.41 35.61
CA PHE A 409 -5.64 -7.20 35.18
C PHE A 409 -4.25 -7.13 35.81
N PHE A 410 -3.28 -6.73 34.99
CA PHE A 410 -2.00 -6.25 35.50
C PHE A 410 -2.22 -4.91 36.22
N HIS A 411 -1.82 -4.79 37.48
CA HIS A 411 -2.23 -3.71 38.38
C HIS A 411 -1.75 -2.31 37.91
N ALA A 412 -0.77 -2.24 37.00
CA ALA A 412 -0.34 -0.96 36.40
C ALA A 412 -1.36 -0.35 35.46
N VAL A 413 -2.43 -1.07 35.09
CA VAL A 413 -3.45 -0.64 34.10
C VAL A 413 -4.68 -0.06 34.78
N THR A 414 -5.11 -0.66 35.88
CA THR A 414 -6.32 -0.26 36.61
C THR A 414 -6.29 -0.78 38.05
N ASP A 415 -7.12 -0.21 38.86
CA ASP A 415 -7.46 -0.67 40.22
C ASP A 415 -8.74 -1.54 40.23
N GLY A 416 -9.17 -1.93 41.42
CA GLY A 416 -10.38 -2.74 41.58
C GLY A 416 -11.65 -2.06 41.09
N THR A 417 -11.78 -0.75 41.26
CA THR A 417 -12.94 0.03 40.85
C THR A 417 -13.01 0.11 39.31
N GLY A 418 -11.90 0.45 38.67
CA GLY A 418 -11.83 0.50 37.21
C GLY A 418 -12.05 -0.87 36.57
N GLY A 419 -11.49 -1.93 37.17
CA GLY A 419 -11.70 -3.31 36.72
C GLY A 419 -13.17 -3.76 36.85
N LEU A 420 -13.87 -3.34 37.89
CA LEU A 420 -15.31 -3.64 38.05
C LEU A 420 -16.16 -2.94 36.99
N ILE A 421 -15.84 -1.71 36.66
CA ILE A 421 -16.54 -0.98 35.59
C ILE A 421 -16.31 -1.66 34.22
N PHE A 422 -15.11 -2.20 33.99
CA PHE A 422 -14.80 -2.95 32.78
C PHE A 422 -15.55 -4.27 32.70
N LEU A 423 -15.74 -4.98 33.84
CA LEU A 423 -16.41 -6.28 33.90
C LEU A 423 -17.94 -6.15 33.72
N LYS A 424 -18.54 -5.06 34.16
CA LYS A 424 -19.97 -4.73 33.94
C LYS A 424 -20.24 -4.34 32.47
#